data_4cccaae5087131d237cf2977ec65627b
#
_entry.id   4cccaae5087131d237cf2977ec65627b
#
_cell.length_a   1.000
_cell.length_b   1.000
_cell.length_c   1.000
_cell.angle_alpha   90.00
_cell.angle_beta   90.00
_cell.angle_gamma   90.00
#
_symmetry.space_group_name_H-M   'P 1'
#
loop_
_entity.id
_entity.type
_entity.pdbx_description
1 polymer ?
#
loop_
_entity_poly.entity_id
_entity_poly.type
_entity_poly.pdbx_seq_one_letter_code
_entity_poly.pdbx_strand_id
1 'polypeptide(L)'
;DRPAQYLRNTYNTEEELYDVVMEIAKDYEKAAPEIIEWQDFDTDVEMDVLILAHGVVSRSAQGALPLLKEQGIRAGHFRPITLRPMPEEQMRRAAAKAKRILVVESAYGQFLKLVKQSLYGMDKPIDTLLRPGAGVTAEEIADRIKEGR
;
A
#
# COMPACT_ATOMS: atom_id res chain seq x y z
N ASP A 1 -15.28 5.58 -34.51
CA ASP A 1 -13.92 6.12 -34.69
C ASP A 1 -13.84 7.50 -34.03
N ARG A 2 -12.91 7.67 -33.08
CA ARG A 2 -12.62 8.99 -32.51
C ARG A 2 -11.48 9.63 -33.31
N PRO A 3 -11.48 10.94 -33.55
CA PRO A 3 -10.36 11.63 -34.18
C PRO A 3 -9.10 11.44 -33.33
N ALA A 4 -7.94 11.38 -33.98
CA ALA A 4 -6.67 11.33 -33.27
C ALA A 4 -6.52 12.54 -32.35
N GLN A 5 -6.14 12.28 -31.09
CA GLN A 5 -5.84 13.35 -30.15
C GLN A 5 -4.35 13.64 -30.16
N TYR A 6 -3.99 14.91 -30.38
CA TYR A 6 -2.63 15.37 -30.25
C TYR A 6 -2.36 15.76 -28.80
N LEU A 7 -1.52 14.98 -28.13
CA LEU A 7 -1.07 15.28 -26.76
C LEU A 7 0.13 16.22 -26.83
N ARG A 8 -0.10 17.48 -26.50
CA ARG A 8 0.93 18.50 -26.44
C ARG A 8 1.77 18.32 -25.17
N ASN A 9 3.09 18.36 -25.29
CA ASN A 9 4.04 18.27 -24.19
C ASN A 9 5.05 19.43 -24.14
N THR A 10 4.85 20.47 -24.97
CA THR A 10 5.65 21.68 -25.00
C THR A 10 4.76 22.90 -24.82
N TYR A 11 5.21 23.85 -24.01
CA TYR A 11 4.48 25.08 -23.66
C TYR A 11 5.36 26.30 -23.96
N ASN A 12 4.76 27.42 -24.32
CA ASN A 12 5.47 28.61 -24.70
C ASN A 12 5.81 29.49 -23.49
N THR A 13 5.01 29.43 -22.44
CA THR A 13 5.21 30.20 -21.22
C THR A 13 5.06 29.29 -19.97
N GLU A 14 5.62 29.75 -18.86
CA GLU A 14 5.50 29.05 -17.55
C GLU A 14 4.06 29.08 -17.05
N GLU A 15 3.34 30.18 -17.32
CA GLU A 15 1.93 30.33 -16.92
C GLU A 15 1.05 29.30 -17.65
N GLU A 16 1.25 29.11 -18.95
CA GLU A 16 0.52 28.10 -19.72
C GLU A 16 0.78 26.69 -19.18
N LEU A 17 2.02 26.36 -18.83
CA LEU A 17 2.36 25.08 -18.21
C LEU A 17 1.70 24.94 -16.84
N TYR A 18 1.76 25.98 -16.01
CA TYR A 18 1.14 25.98 -14.68
C TYR A 18 -0.36 25.70 -14.76
N ASP A 19 -1.08 26.40 -15.61
CA ASP A 19 -2.53 26.23 -15.77
C ASP A 19 -2.89 24.79 -16.16
N VAL A 20 -2.17 24.21 -17.12
CA VAL A 20 -2.37 22.83 -17.57
C VAL A 20 -2.07 21.83 -16.44
N VAL A 21 -0.98 22.03 -15.69
CA VAL A 21 -0.62 21.15 -14.57
C VAL A 21 -1.69 21.20 -13.47
N MET A 22 -2.22 22.40 -13.17
CA MET A 22 -3.27 22.57 -12.17
C MET A 22 -4.60 21.94 -12.62
N GLU A 23 -4.94 22.00 -13.90
CA GLU A 23 -6.11 21.33 -14.47
C GLU A 23 -5.97 19.80 -14.35
N ILE A 24 -4.82 19.24 -14.72
CA ILE A 24 -4.51 17.81 -14.59
C ILE A 24 -4.60 17.37 -13.12
N ALA A 25 -4.04 18.16 -12.20
CA ALA A 25 -4.10 17.85 -10.77
C ALA A 25 -5.56 17.80 -10.27
N LYS A 26 -6.38 18.78 -10.65
CA LYS A 26 -7.79 18.84 -10.31
C LYS A 26 -8.59 17.65 -10.88
N ASP A 27 -8.34 17.29 -12.13
CA ASP A 27 -8.98 16.14 -12.76
C ASP A 27 -8.58 14.83 -12.08
N TYR A 28 -7.31 14.70 -11.70
CA TYR A 28 -6.82 13.56 -10.93
C TYR A 28 -7.52 13.47 -9.56
N GLU A 29 -7.57 14.56 -8.81
CA GLU A 29 -8.25 14.60 -7.50
C GLU A 29 -9.74 14.23 -7.61
N LYS A 30 -10.41 14.68 -8.67
CA LYS A 30 -11.81 14.36 -8.93
C LYS A 30 -12.00 12.88 -9.28
N ALA A 31 -11.11 12.30 -10.09
CA ALA A 31 -11.20 10.90 -10.52
C ALA A 31 -10.74 9.92 -9.42
N ALA A 32 -9.83 10.32 -8.55
CA ALA A 32 -9.22 9.45 -7.55
C ALA A 32 -10.22 8.64 -6.71
N PRO A 33 -11.31 9.22 -6.16
CA PRO A 33 -12.29 8.45 -5.39
C PRO A 33 -13.01 7.35 -6.18
N GLU A 34 -13.12 7.50 -7.50
CA GLU A 34 -13.82 6.55 -8.37
C GLU A 34 -12.96 5.35 -8.76
N ILE A 35 -11.64 5.47 -8.65
CA ILE A 35 -10.68 4.45 -9.11
C ILE A 35 -9.84 3.83 -7.98
N ILE A 36 -9.95 4.34 -6.75
CA ILE A 36 -9.27 3.75 -5.59
C ILE A 36 -9.85 2.37 -5.31
N GLU A 37 -8.96 1.36 -5.25
CA GLU A 37 -9.32 -0.01 -4.91
C GLU A 37 -8.36 -0.59 -3.87
N TRP A 38 -8.90 -1.36 -2.93
CA TRP A 38 -8.15 -2.10 -1.91
C TRP A 38 -8.91 -3.35 -1.47
N GLN A 39 -8.23 -4.21 -0.75
CA GLN A 39 -8.80 -5.32 0.00
C GLN A 39 -8.18 -5.33 1.40
N ASP A 40 -8.97 -5.70 2.38
CA ASP A 40 -8.51 -5.88 3.75
C ASP A 40 -9.05 -7.20 4.33
N PHE A 41 -8.28 -7.77 5.24
CA PHE A 41 -8.55 -9.04 5.87
C PHE A 41 -8.22 -8.92 7.36
N ASP A 42 -9.20 -9.16 8.22
CA ASP A 42 -9.08 -9.11 9.68
C ASP A 42 -8.57 -7.75 10.22
N THR A 43 -8.90 -6.63 9.52
CA THR A 43 -8.44 -5.27 9.89
C THR A 43 -9.43 -4.49 10.75
N ASP A 44 -10.63 -5.03 11.01
CA ASP A 44 -11.69 -4.33 11.74
C ASP A 44 -11.50 -4.34 13.27
N VAL A 45 -10.59 -5.15 13.78
CA VAL A 45 -10.31 -5.36 15.20
C VAL A 45 -8.90 -4.92 15.58
N GLU A 46 -8.66 -4.72 16.88
CA GLU A 46 -7.31 -4.49 17.42
C GLU A 46 -6.41 -5.68 17.13
N MET A 47 -5.23 -5.41 16.57
CA MET A 47 -4.28 -6.44 16.14
C MET A 47 -2.86 -6.18 16.62
N ASP A 48 -2.09 -7.26 16.73
CA ASP A 48 -0.67 -7.16 17.12
C ASP A 48 0.20 -6.68 15.94
N VAL A 49 -0.18 -7.06 14.70
CA VAL A 49 0.53 -6.66 13.48
C VAL A 49 -0.42 -6.47 12.31
N LEU A 50 -0.20 -5.39 11.54
CA LEU A 50 -0.80 -5.20 10.22
C LEU A 50 0.23 -5.54 9.16
N ILE A 51 -0.09 -6.50 8.28
CA ILE A 51 0.74 -6.83 7.12
C ILE A 51 0.29 -5.96 5.94
N LEU A 52 1.20 -5.18 5.39
CA LEU A 52 0.99 -4.40 4.17
C LEU A 52 1.73 -5.07 3.02
N ALA A 53 0.98 -5.53 2.02
CA ALA A 53 1.53 -6.15 0.83
C ALA A 53 0.63 -5.88 -0.38
N HIS A 54 1.22 -5.82 -1.59
CA HIS A 54 0.47 -5.64 -2.83
C HIS A 54 0.88 -6.68 -3.88
N GLY A 55 0.15 -6.75 -4.98
CA GLY A 55 0.44 -7.66 -6.09
C GLY A 55 0.41 -9.13 -5.66
N VAL A 56 1.35 -9.93 -6.18
CA VAL A 56 1.43 -11.38 -5.93
C VAL A 56 1.77 -11.71 -4.47
N VAL A 57 2.57 -10.89 -3.81
CA VAL A 57 3.01 -11.09 -2.41
C VAL A 57 1.83 -11.02 -1.43
N SER A 58 0.76 -10.32 -1.81
CA SER A 58 -0.46 -10.25 -1.02
C SER A 58 -1.11 -11.62 -0.77
N ARG A 59 -0.95 -12.59 -1.67
CA ARG A 59 -1.45 -13.96 -1.48
C ARG A 59 -0.70 -14.66 -0.34
N SER A 60 0.61 -14.50 -0.28
CA SER A 60 1.43 -15.03 0.82
C SER A 60 1.10 -14.36 2.14
N ALA A 61 0.88 -13.04 2.13
CA ALA A 61 0.43 -12.30 3.31
C ALA A 61 -0.92 -12.82 3.84
N GLN A 62 -1.87 -13.05 2.94
CA GLN A 62 -3.16 -13.65 3.30
C GLN A 62 -3.00 -15.07 3.85
N GLY A 63 -2.13 -15.89 3.24
CA GLY A 63 -1.81 -17.24 3.72
C GLY A 63 -1.12 -17.28 5.09
N ALA A 64 -0.43 -16.18 5.48
CA ALA A 64 0.21 -16.09 6.79
C ALA A 64 -0.80 -15.87 7.96
N LEU A 65 -1.99 -15.31 7.69
CA LEU A 65 -2.97 -15.01 8.74
C LEU A 65 -3.39 -16.26 9.56
N PRO A 66 -3.81 -17.39 8.95
CA PRO A 66 -4.14 -18.59 9.70
C PRO A 66 -2.94 -19.13 10.50
N LEU A 67 -1.72 -19.11 9.95
CA LEU A 67 -0.52 -19.56 10.63
C LEU A 67 -0.23 -18.72 11.90
N LEU A 68 -0.42 -17.41 11.81
CA LEU A 68 -0.27 -16.50 12.95
C LEU A 68 -1.36 -16.70 13.99
N LYS A 69 -2.60 -16.92 13.57
CA LYS A 69 -3.74 -17.18 14.43
C LYS A 69 -3.55 -18.45 15.27
N GLU A 70 -3.05 -19.55 14.67
CA GLU A 70 -2.71 -20.79 15.37
C GLU A 70 -1.65 -20.56 16.47
N GLN A 71 -0.83 -19.53 16.33
CA GLN A 71 0.21 -19.14 17.28
C GLN A 71 -0.26 -18.06 18.28
N GLY A 72 -1.55 -17.73 18.30
CA GLY A 72 -2.12 -16.71 19.17
C GLY A 72 -1.72 -15.29 18.84
N ILE A 73 -1.28 -15.01 17.59
CA ILE A 73 -0.95 -13.68 17.10
C ILE A 73 -2.14 -13.14 16.29
N ARG A 74 -2.67 -12.00 16.71
CA ARG A 74 -3.72 -11.30 15.95
C ARG A 74 -3.06 -10.47 14.85
N ALA A 75 -3.25 -10.91 13.62
CA ALA A 75 -2.71 -10.23 12.44
C ALA A 75 -3.84 -9.85 11.49
N GLY A 76 -3.74 -8.69 10.86
CA GLY A 76 -4.57 -8.28 9.74
C GLY A 76 -3.69 -8.05 8.50
N HIS A 77 -4.32 -8.09 7.33
CA HIS A 77 -3.66 -7.80 6.07
C HIS A 77 -4.43 -6.73 5.29
N PHE A 78 -3.73 -5.68 4.87
CA PHE A 78 -4.25 -4.65 3.98
C PHE A 78 -3.49 -4.68 2.65
N ARG A 79 -4.23 -4.83 1.57
CA ARG A 79 -3.74 -4.87 0.20
C ARG A 79 -4.24 -3.65 -0.57
N PRO A 80 -3.41 -2.65 -0.88
CA PRO A 80 -3.76 -1.68 -1.91
C PRO A 80 -3.75 -2.39 -3.28
N ILE A 81 -4.81 -2.21 -4.07
CA ILE A 81 -4.89 -2.65 -5.46
C ILE A 81 -4.39 -1.52 -6.34
N THR A 82 -4.90 -0.32 -6.14
CA THR A 82 -4.33 0.89 -6.74
C THR A 82 -3.19 1.42 -5.88
N LEU A 83 -2.10 1.83 -6.53
CA LEU A 83 -0.96 2.48 -5.88
C LEU A 83 -0.91 3.98 -6.18
N ARG A 84 -1.64 4.41 -7.21
CA ARG A 84 -1.82 5.82 -7.56
C ARG A 84 -3.18 6.01 -8.25
N PRO A 85 -4.15 6.56 -7.55
CA PRO A 85 -4.14 7.01 -6.15
C PRO A 85 -3.97 5.87 -5.15
N MET A 86 -3.31 6.15 -4.03
CA MET A 86 -3.18 5.20 -2.93
C MET A 86 -4.43 5.28 -2.02
N PRO A 87 -4.97 4.17 -1.51
CA PRO A 87 -6.06 4.16 -0.51
C PRO A 87 -5.53 4.54 0.89
N GLU A 88 -5.03 5.77 1.03
CA GLU A 88 -4.32 6.24 2.22
C GLU A 88 -5.21 6.26 3.46
N GLU A 89 -6.43 6.77 3.34
CA GLU A 89 -7.36 6.86 4.47
C GLU A 89 -7.70 5.47 5.02
N GLN A 90 -7.96 4.52 4.13
CA GLN A 90 -8.30 3.14 4.49
C GLN A 90 -7.10 2.44 5.14
N MET A 91 -5.90 2.62 4.57
CA MET A 91 -4.65 2.09 5.13
C MET A 91 -4.38 2.67 6.52
N ARG A 92 -4.55 3.98 6.71
CA ARG A 92 -4.38 4.65 8.01
C ARG A 92 -5.38 4.14 9.05
N ARG A 93 -6.63 3.90 8.67
CA ARG A 93 -7.65 3.31 9.56
C ARG A 93 -7.26 1.92 10.02
N ALA A 94 -6.77 1.06 9.12
CA ALA A 94 -6.27 -0.26 9.47
C ALA A 94 -5.01 -0.17 10.36
N ALA A 95 -4.05 0.69 9.99
CA ALA A 95 -2.81 0.91 10.75
C ALA A 95 -3.05 1.44 12.18
N ALA A 96 -4.09 2.26 12.38
CA ALA A 96 -4.43 2.79 13.70
C ALA A 96 -4.73 1.67 14.72
N LYS A 97 -5.34 0.57 14.27
CA LYS A 97 -5.71 -0.59 15.10
C LYS A 97 -4.57 -1.57 15.33
N ALA A 98 -3.42 -1.41 14.67
CA ALA A 98 -2.27 -2.28 14.81
C ALA A 98 -1.25 -1.73 15.81
N LYS A 99 -0.59 -2.61 16.57
CA LYS A 99 0.54 -2.23 17.42
C LYS A 99 1.79 -1.92 16.59
N ARG A 100 2.00 -2.66 15.50
CA ARG A 100 3.10 -2.49 14.55
C ARG A 100 2.70 -2.89 13.15
N ILE A 101 3.53 -2.56 12.18
CA ILE A 101 3.31 -2.81 10.76
C ILE A 101 4.47 -3.65 10.22
N LEU A 102 4.15 -4.65 9.38
CA LEU A 102 5.12 -5.35 8.55
C LEU A 102 4.83 -5.04 7.07
N VAL A 103 5.77 -4.42 6.38
CA VAL A 103 5.70 -4.22 4.93
C VAL A 103 6.42 -5.36 4.23
N VAL A 104 5.71 -6.06 3.34
CA VAL A 104 6.24 -7.20 2.58
C VAL A 104 6.19 -6.89 1.09
N GLU A 105 7.35 -6.98 0.41
CA GLU A 105 7.42 -6.77 -1.04
C GLU A 105 8.52 -7.60 -1.70
N SER A 106 8.29 -8.03 -2.94
CA SER A 106 9.30 -8.66 -3.79
C SER A 106 10.11 -7.61 -4.59
N ALA A 107 10.44 -6.50 -3.92
CA ALA A 107 11.18 -5.38 -4.46
C ALA A 107 12.11 -4.79 -3.38
N TYR A 108 12.81 -3.71 -3.69
CA TYR A 108 13.83 -3.12 -2.79
C TYR A 108 13.35 -1.80 -2.16
N GLY A 109 12.17 -1.82 -1.56
CA GLY A 109 11.66 -0.70 -0.78
C GLY A 109 10.84 0.33 -1.59
N GLN A 110 10.37 0.00 -2.79
CA GLN A 110 9.53 0.89 -3.58
C GLN A 110 8.15 1.05 -2.94
N PHE A 111 7.51 -0.05 -2.58
CA PHE A 111 6.24 -0.03 -1.88
C PHE A 111 6.38 0.52 -0.46
N LEU A 112 7.45 0.17 0.24
CA LEU A 112 7.78 0.73 1.56
C LEU A 112 7.79 2.26 1.57
N LYS A 113 8.32 2.89 0.52
CA LYS A 113 8.34 4.36 0.40
C LYS A 113 6.93 4.94 0.30
N LEU A 114 6.06 4.31 -0.48
CA LEU A 114 4.66 4.71 -0.60
C LEU A 114 3.92 4.54 0.74
N VAL A 115 4.14 3.41 1.42
CA VAL A 115 3.58 3.16 2.75
C VAL A 115 4.02 4.23 3.75
N LYS A 116 5.33 4.54 3.81
CA LYS A 116 5.85 5.58 4.71
C LYS A 116 5.26 6.95 4.41
N GLN A 117 5.08 7.30 3.15
CA GLN A 117 4.43 8.53 2.73
C GLN A 117 2.97 8.56 3.21
N SER A 118 2.21 7.49 2.95
CA SER A 118 0.79 7.41 3.33
C SER A 118 0.57 7.40 4.84
N LEU A 119 1.51 6.85 5.61
CA LEU A 119 1.44 6.77 7.07
C LEU A 119 2.20 7.92 7.79
N TYR A 120 2.66 8.92 7.04
CA TYR A 120 3.36 10.06 7.64
C TYR A 120 2.58 10.68 8.80
N GLY A 121 3.27 10.93 9.92
CA GLY A 121 2.67 11.45 11.15
C GLY A 121 1.99 10.40 12.05
N MET A 122 1.99 9.11 11.67
CA MET A 122 1.57 8.03 12.56
C MET A 122 2.80 7.46 13.29
N ASP A 123 2.73 7.41 14.62
CA ASP A 123 3.78 6.80 15.45
C ASP A 123 3.53 5.29 15.57
N LYS A 124 3.96 4.56 14.54
CA LYS A 124 3.85 3.08 14.46
C LYS A 124 5.19 2.49 14.05
N PRO A 125 5.70 1.47 14.76
CA PRO A 125 6.87 0.71 14.31
C PRO A 125 6.61 0.05 12.96
N ILE A 126 7.52 0.22 12.01
CA ILE A 126 7.43 -0.38 10.68
C ILE A 126 8.63 -1.32 10.47
N ASP A 127 8.35 -2.61 10.44
CA ASP A 127 9.25 -3.66 10.03
C ASP A 127 9.13 -3.96 8.54
N THR A 128 10.13 -4.65 7.98
CA THR A 128 10.15 -4.97 6.55
C THR A 128 10.58 -6.41 6.29
N LEU A 129 10.01 -6.99 5.23
CA LEU A 129 10.49 -8.21 4.58
C LEU A 129 10.61 -7.93 3.08
N LEU A 130 11.83 -7.60 2.63
CA LEU A 130 12.13 -7.21 1.25
C LEU A 130 12.87 -8.34 0.55
N ARG A 131 12.31 -8.86 -0.55
CA ARG A 131 12.88 -9.97 -1.34
C ARG A 131 12.95 -9.60 -2.83
N PRO A 132 13.88 -8.74 -3.25
CA PRO A 132 13.97 -8.30 -4.64
C PRO A 132 14.12 -9.47 -5.62
N GLY A 133 13.18 -9.59 -6.57
CA GLY A 133 13.22 -10.62 -7.60
C GLY A 133 12.92 -12.05 -7.11
N ALA A 134 12.62 -12.25 -5.83
CA ALA A 134 12.29 -13.56 -5.27
C ALA A 134 10.86 -13.58 -4.69
N GLY A 135 10.26 -14.77 -4.67
CA GLY A 135 8.99 -14.99 -3.98
C GLY A 135 9.15 -14.89 -2.46
N VAL A 136 8.05 -14.64 -1.78
CA VAL A 136 7.93 -14.67 -0.32
C VAL A 136 6.86 -15.68 0.02
N THR A 137 7.10 -16.60 0.96
CA THR A 137 6.12 -17.58 1.42
C THR A 137 5.32 -17.08 2.62
N ALA A 138 4.22 -17.74 2.93
CA ALA A 138 3.40 -17.45 4.12
C ALA A 138 4.17 -17.73 5.41
N GLU A 139 4.96 -18.80 5.42
CA GLU A 139 5.80 -19.23 6.54
C GLU A 139 6.89 -18.19 6.83
N GLU A 140 7.59 -17.71 5.80
CA GLU A 140 8.60 -16.66 5.95
C GLU A 140 8.02 -15.36 6.56
N ILE A 141 6.78 -15.00 6.18
CA ILE A 141 6.09 -13.84 6.77
C ILE A 141 5.77 -14.11 8.25
N ALA A 142 5.23 -15.30 8.55
CA ALA A 142 4.90 -15.66 9.91
C ALA A 142 6.15 -15.72 10.81
N ASP A 143 7.25 -16.29 10.34
CA ASP A 143 8.51 -16.34 11.06
C ASP A 143 9.11 -14.95 11.30
N ARG A 144 9.10 -14.07 10.30
CA ARG A 144 9.54 -12.68 10.46
C ARG A 144 8.76 -11.92 11.52
N ILE A 145 7.44 -12.17 11.62
CA ILE A 145 6.58 -11.56 12.64
C ILE A 145 6.95 -12.05 14.04
N LYS A 146 7.32 -13.33 14.20
CA LYS A 146 7.76 -13.89 15.49
C LYS A 146 9.09 -13.32 15.96
N GLU A 147 10.06 -13.22 15.07
CA GLU A 147 11.41 -12.70 15.37
C GLU A 147 11.39 -11.23 15.85
N GLY A 148 10.43 -10.44 15.40
CA GLY A 148 10.27 -9.03 15.78
C GLY A 148 9.40 -8.80 17.04
N ARG A 149 9.17 -9.84 17.87
CA ARG A 149 8.44 -9.72 19.16
C ARG A 149 9.27 -9.17 20.29
#